data_e731550414cb6a3a080f1fb31c018209
#
_entry.id   e731550414cb6a3a080f1fb31c018209
#
_cell.length_a   1.000
_cell.length_b   1.000
_cell.length_c   1.000
_cell.angle_alpha   90.00
_cell.angle_beta   90.00
_cell.angle_gamma   90.00
#
_symmetry.space_group_name_H-M   'P 1'
#
loop_
_entity.id
_entity.type
_entity.pdbx_description
1 polymer ?
#
loop_
_entity_poly.entity_id
_entity_poly.type
_entity_poly.pdbx_seq_one_letter_code
_entity_poly.pdbx_strand_id
1 'polypeptide(L)'
;ACHVTFTVTAAVLGAAAVLQLCSIDGERYTDGQVFRALMLALALTALCGGLRLICVLPVALYCGLALVPLAARDFGFGRRKKRSWKPLLCGLCVIVLALGALPLWRAVKMKAAGMEDYLNWQNANGRVVDYYGIKGLTDEELALAGWTRKEANLLAQWCFLGSKLTEESFHRLADELDSRWKADPAARLQSAWRKVTALPETDPVAWRSVLALGGALLLCLLGLLWKKRDGLWQGLTLLAGLLAAGAFLLYLGWNGRLPIRAALQAVLPLAALAFGLLPACLPEKPGTAAKAVLSAGAALALALTVNYAVPAAQALARQPKNPEILDPFTTLDWMAAEDPDCLYFYDGSLCADNRMFPRTDLGVPKNLLFWGGWTFRSPEYMKCLSRFGVTEQELDTELFLRDDVYLARGMVVPEPTELIDVLSEKAEEEIASMQGGEEGGVYLFQFY
;
A
#
# COMPACT_ATOMS: atom_id res chain seq x y z
N ALA A 1 -13.47 -1.10 -9.91
CA ALA A 1 -12.28 -1.94 -10.08
C ALA A 1 -11.73 -2.29 -8.72
N CYS A 2 -11.57 -3.58 -8.40
CA CYS A 2 -10.87 -4.00 -7.20
C CYS A 2 -9.39 -3.68 -7.40
N HIS A 3 -8.94 -2.57 -6.84
CA HIS A 3 -7.51 -2.26 -6.76
C HIS A 3 -6.85 -3.23 -5.75
N VAL A 4 -6.68 -4.48 -6.16
CA VAL A 4 -5.91 -5.47 -5.39
C VAL A 4 -4.45 -5.10 -5.52
N THR A 5 -4.00 -4.16 -4.68
CA THR A 5 -2.58 -3.85 -4.58
C THR A 5 -1.89 -4.88 -3.69
N PHE A 6 -0.58 -5.10 -3.89
CA PHE A 6 0.22 -5.95 -3.00
C PHE A 6 0.11 -5.53 -1.52
N THR A 7 -0.19 -4.26 -1.24
CA THR A 7 -0.45 -3.77 0.14
C THR A 7 -1.75 -4.34 0.72
N VAL A 8 -2.84 -4.38 -0.08
CA VAL A 8 -4.11 -4.95 0.35
C VAL A 8 -3.99 -6.47 0.49
N THR A 9 -3.34 -7.15 -0.46
CA THR A 9 -3.06 -8.58 -0.39
C THR A 9 -2.25 -8.93 0.86
N ALA A 10 -1.22 -8.14 1.18
CA ALA A 10 -0.44 -8.30 2.40
C ALA A 10 -1.30 -8.15 3.67
N ALA A 11 -2.20 -7.16 3.71
CA ALA A 11 -3.11 -6.95 4.84
C ALA A 11 -4.11 -8.12 5.00
N VAL A 12 -4.60 -8.70 3.90
CA VAL A 12 -5.48 -9.90 3.92
C VAL A 12 -4.72 -11.11 4.45
N LEU A 13 -3.48 -11.35 4.00
CA LEU A 13 -2.64 -12.43 4.54
C LEU A 13 -2.38 -12.25 6.04
N GLY A 14 -2.12 -11.02 6.47
CA GLY A 14 -2.00 -10.69 7.89
C GLY A 14 -3.27 -10.96 8.68
N ALA A 15 -4.42 -10.58 8.17
CA ALA A 15 -5.72 -10.87 8.77
C ALA A 15 -5.96 -12.39 8.88
N ALA A 16 -5.60 -13.17 7.85
CA ALA A 16 -5.68 -14.61 7.88
C ALA A 16 -4.76 -15.23 8.95
N ALA A 17 -3.55 -14.69 9.13
CA ALA A 17 -2.65 -15.12 10.21
C ALA A 17 -3.27 -14.88 11.60
N VAL A 18 -3.89 -13.71 11.82
CA VAL A 18 -4.59 -13.39 13.09
C VAL A 18 -5.75 -14.35 13.32
N LEU A 19 -6.61 -14.57 12.32
CA LEU A 19 -7.73 -15.53 12.42
C LEU A 19 -7.24 -16.95 12.75
N GLN A 20 -6.16 -17.39 12.11
CA GLN A 20 -5.53 -18.69 12.37
C GLN A 20 -5.11 -18.82 13.84
N LEU A 21 -4.55 -17.77 14.43
CA LEU A 21 -4.16 -17.78 15.85
C LEU A 21 -5.38 -17.75 16.79
N CYS A 22 -6.40 -16.96 16.47
CA CYS A 22 -7.65 -16.92 17.23
C CYS A 22 -8.40 -18.26 17.20
N SER A 23 -8.22 -19.07 16.13
CA SER A 23 -8.87 -20.38 16.00
C SER A 23 -8.26 -21.47 16.89
N ILE A 24 -7.11 -21.22 17.53
CA ILE A 24 -6.46 -22.18 18.40
C ILE A 24 -7.32 -22.43 19.65
N ASP A 25 -7.87 -23.65 19.74
CA ASP A 25 -8.55 -24.10 20.95
C ASP A 25 -7.56 -24.89 21.83
N GLY A 26 -7.11 -24.24 22.89
CA GLY A 26 -6.13 -24.84 23.80
C GLY A 26 -6.66 -26.05 24.56
N GLU A 27 -7.97 -26.27 24.63
CA GLU A 27 -8.53 -27.46 25.29
C GLU A 27 -8.55 -28.66 24.34
N ARG A 28 -8.80 -28.41 23.05
CA ARG A 28 -8.95 -29.47 22.03
C ARG A 28 -7.64 -29.78 21.29
N TYR A 29 -6.75 -28.80 21.17
CA TYR A 29 -5.55 -28.95 20.37
C TYR A 29 -4.43 -29.64 21.17
N THR A 30 -3.75 -30.58 20.53
CA THR A 30 -2.50 -31.14 21.02
C THR A 30 -1.35 -30.11 20.87
N ASP A 31 -0.24 -30.32 21.55
CA ASP A 31 0.93 -29.44 21.43
C ASP A 31 1.44 -29.33 19.99
N GLY A 32 1.40 -30.46 19.25
CA GLY A 32 1.77 -30.49 17.84
C GLY A 32 0.81 -29.69 16.94
N GLN A 33 -0.49 -29.69 17.24
CA GLN A 33 -1.48 -28.89 16.51
C GLN A 33 -1.29 -27.39 16.77
N VAL A 34 -1.03 -26.99 18.02
CA VAL A 34 -0.70 -25.61 18.36
C VAL A 34 0.55 -25.15 17.60
N PHE A 35 1.61 -25.97 17.62
CA PHE A 35 2.83 -25.64 16.87
C PHE A 35 2.59 -25.49 15.38
N ARG A 36 1.81 -26.38 14.75
CA ARG A 36 1.44 -26.28 13.33
C ARG A 36 0.66 -24.99 13.04
N ALA A 37 -0.29 -24.63 13.90
CA ALA A 37 -1.07 -23.39 13.74
C ALA A 37 -0.18 -22.15 13.82
N LEU A 38 0.81 -22.15 14.75
CA LEU A 38 1.80 -21.07 14.83
C LEU A 38 2.67 -21.00 13.57
N MET A 39 3.11 -22.15 13.04
CA MET A 39 3.92 -22.19 11.81
C MET A 39 3.13 -21.72 10.60
N LEU A 40 1.83 -22.05 10.50
CA LEU A 40 0.98 -21.52 9.44
C LEU A 40 0.80 -19.99 9.55
N ALA A 41 0.55 -19.48 10.74
CA ALA A 41 0.48 -18.03 10.96
C ALA A 41 1.80 -17.34 10.61
N LEU A 42 2.94 -17.94 10.94
CA LEU A 42 4.26 -17.47 10.53
C LEU A 42 4.41 -17.42 9.02
N ALA A 43 4.04 -18.51 8.32
CA ALA A 43 4.11 -18.57 6.85
C ALA A 43 3.26 -17.46 6.20
N LEU A 44 2.03 -17.23 6.69
CA LEU A 44 1.15 -16.16 6.21
C LEU A 44 1.77 -14.77 6.49
N THR A 45 2.38 -14.58 7.67
CA THR A 45 3.05 -13.32 8.01
C THR A 45 4.32 -13.11 7.19
N ALA A 46 5.07 -14.18 6.90
CA ALA A 46 6.24 -14.12 6.03
C ALA A 46 5.85 -13.78 4.58
N LEU A 47 4.77 -14.38 4.05
CA LEU A 47 4.22 -14.01 2.74
C LEU A 47 3.75 -12.55 2.71
N CYS A 48 3.08 -12.09 3.78
CA CYS A 48 2.73 -10.68 3.95
C CYS A 48 3.97 -9.77 3.84
N GLY A 49 5.05 -10.11 4.56
CA GLY A 49 6.31 -9.37 4.54
C GLY A 49 7.04 -9.43 3.19
N GLY A 50 6.96 -10.57 2.50
CA GLY A 50 7.51 -10.73 1.15
C GLY A 50 6.82 -9.82 0.13
N LEU A 51 5.50 -9.62 0.26
CA LEU A 51 4.76 -8.66 -0.56
C LEU A 51 5.03 -7.21 -0.13
N ARG A 52 5.01 -6.93 1.18
CA ARG A 52 5.28 -5.59 1.70
C ARG A 52 5.78 -5.63 3.15
N LEU A 53 7.08 -5.41 3.33
CA LEU A 53 7.74 -5.55 4.64
C LEU A 53 7.11 -4.65 5.73
N ILE A 54 6.71 -3.43 5.39
CA ILE A 54 6.11 -2.50 6.36
C ILE A 54 4.81 -3.03 6.98
N CYS A 55 4.10 -3.94 6.31
CA CYS A 55 2.87 -4.56 6.82
C CYS A 55 3.15 -5.57 7.95
N VAL A 56 4.38 -6.05 8.08
CA VAL A 56 4.73 -7.06 9.09
C VAL A 56 4.55 -6.55 10.50
N LEU A 57 4.92 -5.29 10.76
CA LEU A 57 4.86 -4.72 12.11
C LEU A 57 3.44 -4.70 12.70
N PRO A 58 2.43 -4.09 12.02
CA PRO A 58 1.05 -4.13 12.51
C PRO A 58 0.51 -5.57 12.58
N VAL A 59 0.81 -6.44 11.61
CA VAL A 59 0.37 -7.84 11.63
C VAL A 59 0.96 -8.58 12.83
N ALA A 60 2.26 -8.44 13.09
CA ALA A 60 2.92 -9.07 14.24
C ALA A 60 2.30 -8.62 15.58
N LEU A 61 1.95 -7.33 15.70
CA LEU A 61 1.25 -6.81 16.87
C LEU A 61 -0.09 -7.51 17.08
N TYR A 62 -0.93 -7.62 16.04
CA TYR A 62 -2.23 -8.29 16.14
C TYR A 62 -2.11 -9.80 16.34
N CYS A 63 -1.09 -10.44 15.77
CA CYS A 63 -0.78 -11.84 16.07
C CYS A 63 -0.42 -12.02 17.55
N GLY A 64 0.39 -11.12 18.11
CA GLY A 64 0.69 -11.10 19.54
C GLY A 64 -0.56 -10.93 20.40
N LEU A 65 -1.42 -9.98 20.05
CA LEU A 65 -2.70 -9.76 20.74
C LEU A 65 -3.61 -10.99 20.67
N ALA A 66 -3.70 -11.69 19.54
CA ALA A 66 -4.49 -12.90 19.39
C ALA A 66 -4.03 -14.05 20.33
N LEU A 67 -2.75 -14.07 20.69
CA LEU A 67 -2.18 -15.06 21.62
C LEU A 67 -2.44 -14.74 23.10
N VAL A 68 -2.80 -13.49 23.46
CA VAL A 68 -3.02 -13.08 24.85
C VAL A 68 -4.11 -13.90 25.55
N PRO A 69 -5.32 -14.07 25.00
CA PRO A 69 -6.36 -14.88 25.64
C PRO A 69 -5.97 -16.36 25.77
N LEU A 70 -5.25 -16.89 24.79
CA LEU A 70 -4.72 -18.25 24.82
C LEU A 70 -3.71 -18.40 25.95
N ALA A 71 -2.74 -17.49 26.03
CA ALA A 71 -1.73 -17.51 27.08
C ALA A 71 -2.35 -17.35 28.48
N ALA A 72 -3.27 -16.41 28.64
CA ALA A 72 -3.95 -16.16 29.92
C ALA A 72 -4.75 -17.37 30.40
N ARG A 73 -5.43 -18.08 29.50
CA ARG A 73 -6.22 -19.26 29.82
C ARG A 73 -5.36 -20.46 30.16
N ASP A 74 -4.36 -20.74 29.34
CA ASP A 74 -3.59 -21.98 29.45
C ASP A 74 -2.45 -21.88 30.48
N PHE A 75 -2.03 -20.66 30.82
CA PHE A 75 -0.79 -20.47 31.61
C PHE A 75 -0.94 -19.62 32.87
N GLY A 76 -2.01 -18.85 33.00
CA GLY A 76 -1.92 -17.81 33.98
C GLY A 76 -2.88 -17.89 35.17
N PHE A 77 -4.12 -18.15 35.00
CA PHE A 77 -5.10 -17.77 36.01
C PHE A 77 -6.29 -18.73 36.13
N GLY A 78 -6.25 -19.90 35.51
CA GLY A 78 -7.34 -20.86 35.52
C GLY A 78 -7.04 -22.13 36.32
N ARG A 79 -8.07 -22.75 36.90
CA ARG A 79 -8.02 -24.00 37.68
C ARG A 79 -7.74 -25.29 36.82
N ARG A 80 -7.25 -25.14 35.59
CA ARG A 80 -7.12 -26.25 34.63
C ARG A 80 -5.68 -26.69 34.47
N LYS A 81 -5.46 -27.92 33.95
CA LYS A 81 -4.15 -28.54 33.73
C LYS A 81 -3.16 -27.56 33.10
N LYS A 82 -2.06 -27.31 33.82
CA LYS A 82 -0.94 -26.52 33.30
C LYS A 82 -0.41 -27.20 32.04
N ARG A 83 -0.57 -26.54 30.92
CA ARG A 83 -0.01 -26.97 29.64
C ARG A 83 1.49 -26.63 29.59
N SER A 84 2.25 -27.38 28.80
CA SER A 84 3.65 -27.09 28.56
C SER A 84 3.80 -25.78 27.79
N TRP A 85 4.61 -24.83 28.26
CA TRP A 85 4.98 -23.60 27.58
C TRP A 85 5.88 -23.83 26.36
N LYS A 86 6.58 -24.99 26.33
CA LYS A 86 7.61 -25.27 25.33
C LYS A 86 7.18 -25.07 23.88
N PRO A 87 6.03 -25.60 23.40
CA PRO A 87 5.62 -25.41 22.03
C PRO A 87 5.30 -23.96 21.69
N LEU A 88 4.70 -23.23 22.64
CA LEU A 88 4.37 -21.81 22.45
C LEU A 88 5.65 -20.96 22.40
N LEU A 89 6.56 -21.14 23.36
CA LEU A 89 7.83 -20.44 23.37
C LEU A 89 8.68 -20.76 22.15
N CYS A 90 8.77 -22.03 21.78
CA CYS A 90 9.49 -22.44 20.57
C CYS A 90 8.88 -21.79 19.32
N GLY A 91 7.56 -21.82 19.16
CA GLY A 91 6.88 -21.17 18.06
C GLY A 91 7.10 -19.66 18.04
N LEU A 92 7.00 -18.98 19.17
CA LEU A 92 7.25 -17.54 19.28
C LEU A 92 8.70 -17.19 18.95
N CYS A 93 9.68 -17.96 19.44
CA CYS A 93 11.08 -17.75 19.08
C CYS A 93 11.31 -17.87 17.58
N VAL A 94 10.75 -18.90 16.94
CA VAL A 94 10.85 -19.09 15.49
C VAL A 94 10.19 -17.91 14.75
N ILE A 95 9.02 -17.42 15.21
CA ILE A 95 8.35 -16.27 14.64
C ILE A 95 9.23 -15.01 14.73
N VAL A 96 9.76 -14.71 15.93
CA VAL A 96 10.61 -13.53 16.15
C VAL A 96 11.87 -13.59 15.30
N LEU A 97 12.54 -14.75 15.25
CA LEU A 97 13.74 -14.96 14.44
C LEU A 97 13.43 -14.80 12.94
N ALA A 98 12.36 -15.41 12.46
CA ALA A 98 11.97 -15.31 11.05
C ALA A 98 11.59 -13.89 10.66
N LEU A 99 10.80 -13.19 11.48
CA LEU A 99 10.41 -11.81 11.23
C LEU A 99 11.61 -10.85 11.31
N GLY A 100 12.56 -11.10 12.21
CA GLY A 100 13.82 -10.36 12.29
C GLY A 100 14.76 -10.65 11.11
N ALA A 101 14.75 -11.86 10.57
CA ALA A 101 15.56 -12.24 9.41
C ALA A 101 15.06 -11.61 8.09
N LEU A 102 13.76 -11.35 7.95
CA LEU A 102 13.19 -10.77 6.73
C LEU A 102 13.81 -9.41 6.34
N PRO A 103 13.86 -8.38 7.23
CA PRO A 103 14.47 -7.11 6.89
C PRO A 103 15.97 -7.23 6.61
N LEU A 104 16.69 -8.11 7.36
CA LEU A 104 18.10 -8.36 7.13
C LEU A 104 18.34 -9.00 5.76
N TRP A 105 17.58 -10.04 5.42
CA TRP A 105 17.65 -10.68 4.11
C TRP A 105 17.37 -9.69 2.98
N ARG A 106 16.33 -8.83 3.15
CA ARG A 106 16.00 -7.78 2.18
C ARG A 106 17.17 -6.80 2.04
N ALA A 107 17.75 -6.31 3.14
CA ALA A 107 18.86 -5.37 3.11
C ALA A 107 20.07 -5.97 2.36
N VAL A 108 20.42 -7.23 2.63
CA VAL A 108 21.50 -7.94 1.93
C VAL A 108 21.19 -8.07 0.43
N LYS A 109 19.96 -8.46 0.08
CA LYS A 109 19.57 -8.58 -1.34
C LYS A 109 19.59 -7.25 -2.08
N MET A 110 19.08 -6.17 -1.47
CA MET A 110 19.08 -4.83 -2.06
C MET A 110 20.51 -4.31 -2.27
N LYS A 111 21.39 -4.51 -1.29
CA LYS A 111 22.80 -4.14 -1.43
C LYS A 111 23.51 -4.96 -2.52
N ALA A 112 23.28 -6.27 -2.55
CA ALA A 112 23.85 -7.15 -3.60
C ALA A 112 23.33 -6.82 -5.01
N ALA A 113 22.15 -6.24 -5.12
CA ALA A 113 21.57 -5.77 -6.39
C ALA A 113 21.99 -4.34 -6.77
N GLY A 114 22.86 -3.69 -5.99
CA GLY A 114 23.31 -2.30 -6.25
C GLY A 114 22.17 -1.26 -6.12
N MET A 115 21.18 -1.52 -5.28
CA MET A 115 19.98 -0.68 -5.17
C MET A 115 20.10 0.42 -4.10
N GLU A 116 21.28 0.66 -3.56
CA GLU A 116 21.46 1.56 -2.41
C GLU A 116 21.13 3.01 -2.80
N ASP A 117 21.75 3.54 -3.86
CA ASP A 117 21.53 4.90 -4.34
C ASP A 117 20.08 5.10 -4.79
N TYR A 118 19.53 4.12 -5.50
CA TYR A 118 18.12 4.13 -5.87
C TYR A 118 17.19 4.23 -4.64
N LEU A 119 17.44 3.44 -3.59
CA LEU A 119 16.61 3.47 -2.38
C LEU A 119 16.74 4.79 -1.62
N ASN A 120 17.93 5.36 -1.57
CA ASN A 120 18.17 6.67 -0.94
C ASN A 120 17.37 7.75 -1.67
N TRP A 121 17.50 7.80 -2.99
CA TRP A 121 16.75 8.74 -3.81
C TRP A 121 15.23 8.55 -3.67
N GLN A 122 14.73 7.30 -3.72
CA GLN A 122 13.30 6.98 -3.54
C GLN A 122 12.78 7.38 -2.16
N ASN A 123 13.57 7.21 -1.12
CA ASN A 123 13.20 7.62 0.23
C ASN A 123 13.10 9.15 0.34
N ALA A 124 14.07 9.88 -0.23
CA ALA A 124 14.09 11.32 -0.23
C ALA A 124 12.91 11.90 -1.03
N ASN A 125 12.71 11.41 -2.25
CA ASN A 125 11.58 11.75 -3.11
C ASN A 125 10.23 11.46 -2.42
N GLY A 126 10.07 10.26 -1.86
CA GLY A 126 8.84 9.88 -1.18
C GLY A 126 8.48 10.77 0.01
N ARG A 127 9.46 11.30 0.76
CA ARG A 127 9.19 12.29 1.83
C ARG A 127 8.48 13.53 1.29
N VAL A 128 8.87 14.03 0.15
CA VAL A 128 8.29 15.25 -0.43
C VAL A 128 7.03 14.93 -1.23
N VAL A 129 7.11 14.05 -2.23
CA VAL A 129 6.02 13.79 -3.17
C VAL A 129 4.85 13.07 -2.50
N ASP A 130 5.16 12.04 -1.70
CA ASP A 130 4.14 11.17 -1.10
C ASP A 130 3.55 11.72 0.20
N TYR A 131 4.36 12.41 1.03
CA TYR A 131 3.93 12.80 2.37
C TYR A 131 3.50 14.28 2.44
N TYR A 132 4.28 15.20 1.88
CA TYR A 132 3.91 16.63 1.88
C TYR A 132 2.98 16.97 0.73
N GLY A 133 3.23 16.40 -0.45
CA GLY A 133 2.50 16.69 -1.67
C GLY A 133 2.94 17.99 -2.33
N ILE A 134 3.39 17.88 -3.57
CA ILE A 134 3.99 18.99 -4.33
C ILE A 134 3.01 20.14 -4.57
N LYS A 135 1.75 19.84 -4.85
CA LYS A 135 0.73 20.86 -5.23
C LYS A 135 0.45 21.89 -4.14
N GLY A 136 0.74 21.57 -2.89
CA GLY A 136 0.50 22.47 -1.75
C GLY A 136 1.67 23.36 -1.37
N LEU A 137 2.82 23.21 -2.03
CA LEU A 137 4.03 23.97 -1.70
C LEU A 137 3.99 25.38 -2.29
N THR A 138 4.52 26.36 -1.54
CA THR A 138 4.69 27.74 -2.03
C THR A 138 5.93 27.87 -2.91
N ASP A 139 6.04 28.98 -3.65
CA ASP A 139 7.21 29.21 -4.51
C ASP A 139 8.50 29.42 -3.67
N GLU A 140 8.36 30.00 -2.46
CA GLU A 140 9.48 30.13 -1.52
C GLU A 140 9.96 28.76 -1.02
N GLU A 141 9.04 27.82 -0.79
CA GLU A 141 9.38 26.44 -0.41
C GLU A 141 10.06 25.70 -1.55
N LEU A 142 9.56 25.85 -2.77
CA LEU A 142 10.17 25.24 -3.96
C LEU A 142 11.57 25.79 -4.23
N ALA A 143 11.79 27.09 -4.02
CA ALA A 143 13.08 27.75 -4.17
C ALA A 143 14.15 27.17 -3.23
N LEU A 144 13.79 26.65 -2.05
CA LEU A 144 14.73 25.95 -1.15
C LEU A 144 15.34 24.72 -1.80
N ALA A 145 14.59 24.01 -2.65
CA ALA A 145 15.09 22.88 -3.43
C ALA A 145 15.74 23.33 -4.76
N GLY A 146 15.65 24.61 -5.12
CA GLY A 146 16.08 25.14 -6.41
C GLY A 146 15.12 24.82 -7.56
N TRP A 147 13.84 24.53 -7.25
CA TRP A 147 12.82 24.16 -8.24
C TRP A 147 11.95 25.36 -8.61
N THR A 148 11.57 25.42 -9.88
CA THR A 148 10.54 26.34 -10.38
C THR A 148 9.15 25.76 -10.17
N ARG A 149 8.10 26.60 -10.28
CA ARG A 149 6.71 26.14 -10.24
C ARG A 149 6.39 25.17 -11.39
N LYS A 150 6.97 25.40 -12.56
CA LYS A 150 6.79 24.53 -13.73
C LYS A 150 7.38 23.14 -13.49
N GLU A 151 8.62 23.05 -12.99
CA GLU A 151 9.26 21.78 -12.61
C GLU A 151 8.44 21.05 -11.50
N ALA A 152 7.91 21.81 -10.53
CA ALA A 152 7.04 21.25 -9.49
C ALA A 152 5.71 20.72 -10.04
N ASN A 153 5.14 21.34 -11.05
CA ASN A 153 3.93 20.86 -11.73
C ASN A 153 4.18 19.55 -12.46
N LEU A 154 5.31 19.40 -13.17
CA LEU A 154 5.73 18.14 -13.76
C LEU A 154 5.94 17.05 -12.71
N LEU A 155 6.61 17.39 -11.61
CA LEU A 155 6.82 16.45 -10.50
C LEU A 155 5.48 16.01 -9.89
N ALA A 156 4.47 16.89 -9.83
CA ALA A 156 3.13 16.56 -9.38
C ALA A 156 2.36 15.63 -10.34
N GLN A 157 2.79 15.51 -11.58
CA GLN A 157 2.33 14.54 -12.57
C GLN A 157 3.19 13.25 -12.60
N TRP A 158 4.05 13.07 -11.61
CA TRP A 158 4.97 11.94 -11.51
C TRP A 158 6.07 11.92 -12.57
N CYS A 159 6.34 13.03 -13.24
CA CYS A 159 7.53 13.18 -14.06
C CYS A 159 8.74 13.44 -13.16
N PHE A 160 9.66 12.51 -13.09
CA PHE A 160 10.86 12.62 -12.25
C PHE A 160 12.12 12.94 -13.06
N LEU A 161 11.95 13.25 -14.34
CA LEU A 161 13.01 13.75 -15.20
C LEU A 161 13.33 15.21 -14.81
N GLY A 162 14.56 15.46 -14.47
CA GLY A 162 15.03 16.79 -14.08
C GLY A 162 16.36 16.73 -13.36
N SER A 163 17.37 17.45 -13.87
CA SER A 163 18.71 17.52 -13.30
C SER A 163 18.75 18.05 -11.86
N LYS A 164 17.76 18.90 -11.50
CA LYS A 164 17.62 19.47 -10.14
C LYS A 164 16.90 18.52 -9.16
N LEU A 165 16.29 17.41 -9.63
CA LEU A 165 15.58 16.46 -8.80
C LEU A 165 16.56 15.45 -8.17
N THR A 166 17.49 15.96 -7.38
CA THR A 166 18.53 15.20 -6.69
C THR A 166 18.09 14.76 -5.30
N GLU A 167 18.72 13.72 -4.75
CA GLU A 167 18.52 13.30 -3.37
C GLU A 167 18.70 14.46 -2.39
N GLU A 168 19.73 15.30 -2.60
CA GLU A 168 20.03 16.45 -1.76
C GLU A 168 18.91 17.52 -1.80
N SER A 169 18.38 17.85 -3.00
CA SER A 169 17.29 18.82 -3.14
C SER A 169 16.01 18.35 -2.43
N PHE A 170 15.68 17.06 -2.55
CA PHE A 170 14.56 16.48 -1.81
C PHE A 170 14.79 16.50 -0.30
N HIS A 171 15.98 16.16 0.18
CA HIS A 171 16.29 16.21 1.61
C HIS A 171 16.22 17.61 2.16
N ARG A 172 16.79 18.60 1.49
CA ARG A 172 16.76 20.01 1.90
C ARG A 172 15.33 20.51 2.09
N LEU A 173 14.46 20.24 1.10
CA LEU A 173 13.06 20.63 1.19
C LEU A 173 12.33 19.87 2.30
N ALA A 174 12.52 18.54 2.39
CA ALA A 174 11.87 17.73 3.40
C ALA A 174 12.26 18.14 4.83
N ASP A 175 13.51 18.45 5.07
CA ASP A 175 14.00 18.83 6.41
C ASP A 175 13.44 20.20 6.85
N GLU A 176 13.29 21.16 5.92
CA GLU A 176 12.62 22.42 6.21
C GLU A 176 11.13 22.22 6.51
N LEU A 177 10.42 21.45 5.68
CA LEU A 177 9.02 21.12 5.91
C LEU A 177 8.81 20.36 7.22
N ASP A 178 9.71 19.44 7.56
CA ASP A 178 9.70 18.72 8.84
C ASP A 178 9.90 19.68 10.03
N SER A 179 10.77 20.67 9.90
CA SER A 179 11.03 21.64 10.96
C SER A 179 9.78 22.48 11.26
N ARG A 180 9.11 22.97 10.23
CA ARG A 180 7.84 23.71 10.35
C ARG A 180 6.74 22.84 10.95
N TRP A 181 6.65 21.58 10.53
CA TRP A 181 5.68 20.64 11.07
C TRP A 181 5.92 20.29 12.54
N LYS A 182 7.16 20.32 12.99
CA LYS A 182 7.51 20.12 14.41
C LYS A 182 7.20 21.34 15.26
N ALA A 183 7.13 22.54 14.66
CA ALA A 183 6.85 23.79 15.37
C ALA A 183 5.42 23.86 15.95
N ASP A 184 4.44 23.22 15.31
CA ASP A 184 3.06 23.18 15.79
C ASP A 184 2.51 21.72 15.87
N PRO A 185 2.84 20.98 16.93
CA PRO A 185 2.34 19.61 17.13
C PRO A 185 0.81 19.53 17.26
N ALA A 186 0.17 20.58 17.79
CA ALA A 186 -1.28 20.59 18.01
C ALA A 186 -2.03 20.68 16.68
N ALA A 187 -1.64 21.59 15.80
CA ALA A 187 -2.21 21.69 14.45
C ALA A 187 -1.98 20.40 13.64
N ARG A 188 -0.79 19.81 13.79
CA ARG A 188 -0.46 18.52 13.16
C ARG A 188 -1.36 17.38 13.63
N LEU A 189 -1.59 17.26 14.95
CA LEU A 189 -2.51 16.28 15.52
C LEU A 189 -3.94 16.50 15.04
N GLN A 190 -4.40 17.75 15.01
CA GLN A 190 -5.72 18.09 14.47
C GLN A 190 -5.85 17.71 13.00
N SER A 191 -4.82 17.98 12.18
CA SER A 191 -4.80 17.56 10.77
C SER A 191 -4.86 16.04 10.64
N ALA A 192 -4.07 15.30 11.43
CA ALA A 192 -4.10 13.84 11.47
C ALA A 192 -5.49 13.31 11.82
N TRP A 193 -6.11 13.88 12.86
CA TRP A 193 -7.46 13.52 13.29
C TRP A 193 -8.51 13.78 12.19
N ARG A 194 -8.46 14.93 11.54
CA ARG A 194 -9.35 15.25 10.39
C ARG A 194 -9.21 14.23 9.26
N LYS A 195 -7.98 13.82 8.92
CA LYS A 195 -7.74 12.79 7.89
C LYS A 195 -8.32 11.45 8.28
N VAL A 196 -8.18 11.04 9.54
CA VAL A 196 -8.75 9.78 10.04
C VAL A 196 -10.28 9.82 10.01
N THR A 197 -10.90 10.90 10.46
CA THR A 197 -12.37 11.02 10.49
C THR A 197 -12.99 11.19 9.11
N ALA A 198 -12.27 11.81 8.16
CA ALA A 198 -12.72 11.95 6.77
C ALA A 198 -12.54 10.68 5.92
N LEU A 199 -11.75 9.71 6.39
CA LEU A 199 -11.46 8.49 5.62
C LEU A 199 -12.73 7.73 5.17
N PRO A 200 -13.78 7.55 6.01
CA PRO A 200 -15.02 6.90 5.59
C PRO A 200 -15.80 7.66 4.51
N GLU A 201 -15.63 8.97 4.42
CA GLU A 201 -16.33 9.83 3.45
C GLU A 201 -15.63 9.80 2.09
N THR A 202 -14.32 9.60 2.09
CA THR A 202 -13.49 9.63 0.87
C THR A 202 -13.48 8.29 0.12
N ASP A 203 -13.83 7.19 0.80
CA ASP A 203 -13.78 5.85 0.19
C ASP A 203 -14.93 4.96 0.68
N PRO A 204 -15.84 4.52 -0.23
CA PRO A 204 -16.94 3.63 0.13
C PRO A 204 -16.50 2.28 0.72
N VAL A 205 -15.30 1.79 0.38
CA VAL A 205 -14.75 0.55 0.94
C VAL A 205 -14.35 0.78 2.40
N ALA A 206 -13.75 1.94 2.70
CA ALA A 206 -13.40 2.33 4.06
C ALA A 206 -14.65 2.38 4.96
N TRP A 207 -15.71 3.04 4.51
CA TRP A 207 -16.97 3.14 5.26
C TRP A 207 -17.57 1.77 5.59
N ARG A 208 -17.66 0.90 4.60
CA ARG A 208 -18.20 -0.47 4.77
C ARG A 208 -17.34 -1.30 5.71
N SER A 209 -16.01 -1.17 5.61
CA SER A 209 -15.07 -1.87 6.51
C SER A 209 -15.22 -1.39 7.95
N VAL A 210 -15.42 -0.09 8.17
CA VAL A 210 -15.67 0.50 9.50
C VAL A 210 -17.00 0.01 10.08
N LEU A 211 -18.06 -0.06 9.28
CA LEU A 211 -19.35 -0.59 9.71
C LEU A 211 -19.26 -2.07 10.10
N ALA A 212 -18.61 -2.90 9.28
CA ALA A 212 -18.43 -4.33 9.56
C ALA A 212 -17.61 -4.54 10.85
N LEU A 213 -16.54 -3.79 11.02
CA LEU A 213 -15.70 -3.81 12.21
C LEU A 213 -16.50 -3.33 13.45
N GLY A 214 -17.24 -2.22 13.32
CA GLY A 214 -18.10 -1.70 14.40
C GLY A 214 -19.14 -2.71 14.84
N GLY A 215 -19.78 -3.40 13.89
CA GLY A 215 -20.71 -4.50 14.17
C GLY A 215 -20.06 -5.66 14.92
N ALA A 216 -18.89 -6.11 14.48
CA ALA A 216 -18.16 -7.19 15.14
C ALA A 216 -17.75 -6.81 16.57
N LEU A 217 -17.25 -5.60 16.76
CA LEU A 217 -16.87 -5.07 18.08
C LEU A 217 -18.08 -4.94 19.01
N LEU A 218 -19.21 -4.44 18.51
CA LEU A 218 -20.45 -4.35 19.28
C LEU A 218 -20.93 -5.75 19.72
N LEU A 219 -20.91 -6.73 18.84
CA LEU A 219 -21.25 -8.11 19.18
C LEU A 219 -20.31 -8.70 20.23
N CYS A 220 -19.03 -8.44 20.13
CA CYS A 220 -18.06 -8.85 21.15
C CYS A 220 -18.35 -8.19 22.50
N LEU A 221 -18.61 -6.88 22.53
CA LEU A 221 -18.94 -6.14 23.75
C LEU A 221 -20.21 -6.67 24.41
N LEU A 222 -21.27 -6.88 23.64
CA LEU A 222 -22.51 -7.46 24.17
C LEU A 222 -22.26 -8.88 24.72
N GLY A 223 -21.49 -9.70 24.06
CA GLY A 223 -21.11 -11.01 24.54
C GLY A 223 -20.30 -10.96 25.84
N LEU A 224 -19.38 -10.03 25.97
CA LEU A 224 -18.58 -9.84 27.18
C LEU A 224 -19.41 -9.38 28.38
N LEU A 225 -20.41 -8.54 28.17
CA LEU A 225 -21.36 -8.14 29.23
C LEU A 225 -22.09 -9.35 29.84
N TRP A 226 -22.38 -10.37 29.02
CA TRP A 226 -22.98 -11.62 29.49
C TRP A 226 -21.99 -12.59 30.13
N LYS A 227 -20.72 -12.58 29.69
CA LYS A 227 -19.67 -13.51 30.16
C LYS A 227 -18.99 -13.05 31.45
N LYS A 228 -19.21 -11.80 31.88
CA LYS A 228 -18.64 -11.21 33.11
C LYS A 228 -17.11 -11.40 33.18
N ARG A 229 -16.63 -11.95 34.35
CA ARG A 229 -15.21 -12.07 34.66
C ARG A 229 -14.43 -12.98 33.67
N ASP A 230 -15.06 -13.99 33.08
CA ASP A 230 -14.42 -14.95 32.19
C ASP A 230 -14.09 -14.35 30.81
N GLY A 231 -14.67 -13.18 30.49
CA GLY A 231 -14.39 -12.44 29.25
C GLY A 231 -13.32 -11.35 29.35
N LEU A 232 -12.70 -11.16 30.52
CA LEU A 232 -11.79 -10.05 30.78
C LEU A 232 -10.64 -9.98 29.78
N TRP A 233 -9.96 -11.10 29.53
CA TRP A 233 -8.81 -11.13 28.63
C TRP A 233 -9.18 -10.85 27.18
N GLN A 234 -10.32 -11.33 26.72
CA GLN A 234 -10.86 -11.02 25.39
C GLN A 234 -11.18 -9.53 25.28
N GLY A 235 -11.80 -8.96 26.30
CA GLY A 235 -12.11 -7.52 26.37
C GLY A 235 -10.84 -6.64 26.33
N LEU A 236 -9.85 -6.98 27.14
CA LEU A 236 -8.56 -6.26 27.16
C LEU A 236 -7.82 -6.39 25.82
N THR A 237 -7.86 -7.56 25.20
CA THR A 237 -7.25 -7.79 23.88
C THR A 237 -7.92 -6.95 22.80
N LEU A 238 -9.25 -6.89 22.77
CA LEU A 238 -10.01 -6.06 21.82
C LEU A 238 -9.75 -4.57 22.04
N LEU A 239 -9.72 -4.13 23.30
CA LEU A 239 -9.39 -2.73 23.62
C LEU A 239 -7.97 -2.38 23.16
N ALA A 240 -6.99 -3.24 23.45
CA ALA A 240 -5.62 -3.04 23.00
C ALA A 240 -5.53 -3.01 21.47
N GLY A 241 -6.28 -3.88 20.77
CA GLY A 241 -6.37 -3.88 19.31
C GLY A 241 -6.96 -2.59 18.75
N LEU A 242 -8.01 -2.06 19.37
CA LEU A 242 -8.62 -0.76 18.99
C LEU A 242 -7.64 0.40 19.20
N LEU A 243 -6.99 0.46 20.36
CA LEU A 243 -6.00 1.49 20.66
C LEU A 243 -4.82 1.42 19.69
N ALA A 244 -4.35 0.21 19.34
CA ALA A 244 -3.29 0.02 18.37
C ALA A 244 -3.71 0.48 16.96
N ALA A 245 -4.94 0.17 16.51
CA ALA A 245 -5.47 0.65 15.24
C ALA A 245 -5.57 2.17 15.21
N GLY A 246 -6.16 2.76 16.26
CA GLY A 246 -6.28 4.21 16.39
C GLY A 246 -4.93 4.91 16.38
N ALA A 247 -3.96 4.40 17.14
CA ALA A 247 -2.60 4.93 17.18
C ALA A 247 -1.90 4.82 15.81
N PHE A 248 -2.07 3.70 15.11
CA PHE A 248 -1.50 3.50 13.78
C PHE A 248 -2.11 4.45 12.74
N LEU A 249 -3.44 4.60 12.73
CA LEU A 249 -4.12 5.53 11.82
C LEU A 249 -3.73 6.99 12.10
N LEU A 250 -3.65 7.37 13.38
CA LEU A 250 -3.17 8.70 13.77
C LEU A 250 -1.70 8.91 13.38
N TYR A 251 -0.85 7.90 13.54
CA TYR A 251 0.54 7.96 13.10
C TYR A 251 0.65 8.19 11.58
N LEU A 252 -0.13 7.48 10.76
CA LEU A 252 -0.18 7.68 9.32
C LEU A 252 -0.68 9.10 8.97
N GLY A 253 -1.76 9.54 9.61
CA GLY A 253 -2.30 10.89 9.45
C GLY A 253 -1.31 11.98 9.88
N TRP A 254 -0.59 11.75 10.97
CA TRP A 254 0.48 12.61 11.49
C TRP A 254 1.63 12.76 10.48
N ASN A 255 1.99 11.70 9.78
CA ASN A 255 2.98 11.74 8.71
C ASN A 255 2.45 12.26 7.37
N GLY A 256 1.24 12.83 7.34
CA GLY A 256 0.70 13.49 6.16
C GLY A 256 -0.03 12.57 5.18
N ARG A 257 0.12 11.25 5.26
CA ARG A 257 -0.39 10.30 4.27
C ARG A 257 -1.25 9.21 4.91
N LEU A 258 -2.54 9.20 4.59
CA LEU A 258 -3.48 8.16 5.03
C LEU A 258 -4.30 7.61 3.83
N PRO A 259 -3.66 6.94 2.85
CA PRO A 259 -4.42 6.28 1.79
C PRO A 259 -5.14 5.06 2.36
N ILE A 260 -6.33 4.74 1.83
CA ILE A 260 -7.15 3.61 2.27
C ILE A 260 -6.37 2.29 2.34
N ARG A 261 -5.50 2.02 1.35
CA ARG A 261 -4.65 0.82 1.32
C ARG A 261 -3.70 0.71 2.52
N ALA A 262 -3.27 1.84 3.11
CA ALA A 262 -2.45 1.84 4.31
C ALA A 262 -3.31 1.66 5.56
N ALA A 263 -4.49 2.29 5.63
CA ALA A 263 -5.44 2.12 6.72
C ALA A 263 -5.89 0.66 6.87
N LEU A 264 -6.11 -0.06 5.77
CA LEU A 264 -6.49 -1.47 5.77
C LEU A 264 -5.48 -2.39 6.46
N GLN A 265 -4.20 -1.99 6.57
CA GLN A 265 -3.19 -2.75 7.32
C GLN A 265 -3.48 -2.84 8.83
N ALA A 266 -4.22 -1.88 9.38
CA ALA A 266 -4.68 -1.93 10.77
C ALA A 266 -6.12 -2.45 10.89
N VAL A 267 -6.99 -2.03 9.98
CA VAL A 267 -8.43 -2.33 10.04
C VAL A 267 -8.72 -3.81 9.79
N LEU A 268 -8.08 -4.44 8.79
CA LEU A 268 -8.32 -5.85 8.47
C LEU A 268 -7.83 -6.82 9.57
N PRO A 269 -6.59 -6.68 10.11
CA PRO A 269 -6.17 -7.51 11.23
C PRO A 269 -7.00 -7.28 12.50
N LEU A 270 -7.45 -6.04 12.78
CA LEU A 270 -8.36 -5.75 13.89
C LEU A 270 -9.72 -6.43 13.69
N ALA A 271 -10.27 -6.38 12.49
CA ALA A 271 -11.52 -7.08 12.15
C ALA A 271 -11.35 -8.59 12.33
N ALA A 272 -10.24 -9.15 11.86
CA ALA A 272 -9.89 -10.55 12.05
C ALA A 272 -9.79 -10.92 13.54
N LEU A 273 -9.17 -10.07 14.34
CA LEU A 273 -9.10 -10.24 15.80
C LEU A 273 -10.51 -10.24 16.44
N ALA A 274 -11.36 -9.27 16.07
CA ALA A 274 -12.72 -9.16 16.60
C ALA A 274 -13.57 -10.38 16.21
N PHE A 275 -13.56 -10.76 14.93
CA PHE A 275 -14.30 -11.94 14.46
C PHE A 275 -13.73 -13.25 15.03
N GLY A 276 -12.42 -13.38 15.13
CA GLY A 276 -11.76 -14.55 15.69
C GLY A 276 -12.01 -14.74 17.19
N LEU A 277 -12.14 -13.65 17.96
CA LEU A 277 -12.47 -13.70 19.38
C LEU A 277 -13.98 -13.77 19.67
N LEU A 278 -14.84 -13.50 18.68
CA LEU A 278 -16.28 -13.48 18.85
C LEU A 278 -16.83 -14.77 19.49
N PRO A 279 -16.45 -15.99 19.02
CA PRO A 279 -16.93 -17.24 19.65
C PRO A 279 -16.55 -17.33 21.15
N ALA A 280 -15.35 -16.82 21.50
CA ALA A 280 -14.88 -16.80 22.88
C ALA A 280 -15.57 -15.74 23.75
N CYS A 281 -16.12 -14.68 23.15
CA CYS A 281 -16.90 -13.64 23.85
C CYS A 281 -18.34 -14.08 24.14
N LEU A 282 -18.86 -15.07 23.41
CA LEU A 282 -20.24 -15.48 23.51
C LEU A 282 -20.45 -16.49 24.65
N PRO A 283 -21.66 -16.55 25.26
CA PRO A 283 -21.99 -17.55 26.25
C PRO A 283 -22.08 -18.96 25.61
N GLU A 284 -21.64 -20.01 26.31
CA GLU A 284 -21.70 -21.41 25.83
C GLU A 284 -23.12 -21.88 25.50
N LYS A 285 -24.10 -21.39 26.25
CA LYS A 285 -25.51 -21.64 26.00
C LYS A 285 -26.24 -20.31 25.83
N PRO A 286 -26.28 -19.79 24.59
CA PRO A 286 -26.94 -18.51 24.36
C PRO A 286 -28.46 -18.63 24.59
N GLY A 287 -29.02 -17.78 25.44
CA GLY A 287 -30.46 -17.62 25.61
C GLY A 287 -31.10 -17.07 24.31
N THR A 288 -32.43 -17.01 24.29
CA THR A 288 -33.18 -16.57 23.10
C THR A 288 -32.78 -15.18 22.61
N ALA A 289 -32.57 -14.24 23.53
CA ALA A 289 -32.11 -12.89 23.18
C ALA A 289 -30.70 -12.90 22.53
N ALA A 290 -29.76 -13.68 23.07
CA ALA A 290 -28.42 -13.78 22.53
C ALA A 290 -28.42 -14.43 21.11
N LYS A 291 -29.26 -15.44 20.90
CA LYS A 291 -29.48 -16.05 19.58
C LYS A 291 -30.04 -15.03 18.59
N ALA A 292 -30.99 -14.21 18.97
CA ALA A 292 -31.59 -13.18 18.15
C ALA A 292 -30.54 -12.12 17.73
N VAL A 293 -29.74 -11.65 18.68
CA VAL A 293 -28.63 -10.68 18.39
C VAL A 293 -27.60 -11.27 17.46
N LEU A 294 -27.19 -12.52 17.67
CA LEU A 294 -26.23 -13.19 16.80
C LEU A 294 -26.79 -13.40 15.39
N SER A 295 -28.05 -13.82 15.28
CA SER A 295 -28.71 -13.99 13.98
C SER A 295 -28.84 -12.66 13.25
N ALA A 296 -29.19 -11.58 13.95
CA ALA A 296 -29.25 -10.23 13.38
C ALA A 296 -27.86 -9.74 12.94
N GLY A 297 -26.82 -9.98 13.75
CA GLY A 297 -25.45 -9.65 13.39
C GLY A 297 -24.93 -10.42 12.19
N ALA A 298 -25.23 -11.73 12.10
CA ALA A 298 -24.89 -12.55 10.95
C ALA A 298 -25.64 -12.12 9.69
N ALA A 299 -26.94 -11.78 9.81
CA ALA A 299 -27.74 -11.25 8.70
C ALA A 299 -27.19 -9.91 8.19
N LEU A 300 -26.80 -9.00 9.13
CA LEU A 300 -26.18 -7.73 8.77
C LEU A 300 -24.83 -7.92 8.07
N ALA A 301 -23.96 -8.81 8.59
CA ALA A 301 -22.68 -9.13 7.97
C ALA A 301 -22.86 -9.70 6.56
N LEU A 302 -23.86 -10.60 6.37
CA LEU A 302 -24.21 -11.13 5.07
C LEU A 302 -24.72 -10.05 4.13
N ALA A 303 -25.61 -9.18 4.59
CA ALA A 303 -26.15 -8.06 3.81
C ALA A 303 -25.04 -7.09 3.36
N LEU A 304 -24.09 -6.77 4.25
CA LEU A 304 -22.93 -5.95 3.92
C LEU A 304 -22.01 -6.64 2.90
N THR A 305 -21.80 -7.95 3.04
CA THR A 305 -20.99 -8.73 2.09
C THR A 305 -21.64 -8.77 0.71
N VAL A 306 -22.95 -9.01 0.64
CA VAL A 306 -23.71 -9.01 -0.62
C VAL A 306 -23.70 -7.63 -1.26
N ASN A 307 -23.94 -6.58 -0.46
CA ASN A 307 -23.89 -5.20 -0.94
C ASN A 307 -22.51 -4.80 -1.50
N TYR A 308 -21.43 -5.43 -1.03
CA TYR A 308 -20.09 -5.23 -1.59
C TYR A 308 -19.83 -6.12 -2.81
N ALA A 309 -20.20 -7.39 -2.74
CA ALA A 309 -19.89 -8.38 -3.77
C ALA A 309 -20.66 -8.13 -5.08
N VAL A 310 -21.91 -7.70 -5.01
CA VAL A 310 -22.74 -7.45 -6.20
C VAL A 310 -22.18 -6.36 -7.11
N PRO A 311 -21.85 -5.15 -6.62
CA PRO A 311 -21.23 -4.13 -7.48
C PRO A 311 -19.87 -4.55 -8.03
N ALA A 312 -19.06 -5.28 -7.24
CA ALA A 312 -17.77 -5.80 -7.70
C ALA A 312 -17.93 -6.84 -8.83
N ALA A 313 -18.88 -7.76 -8.66
CA ALA A 313 -19.20 -8.75 -9.70
C ALA A 313 -19.78 -8.09 -10.97
N GLN A 314 -20.64 -7.08 -10.82
CA GLN A 314 -21.17 -6.29 -11.95
C GLN A 314 -20.07 -5.50 -12.67
N ALA A 315 -19.13 -4.91 -11.94
CA ALA A 315 -17.98 -4.22 -12.53
C ALA A 315 -17.09 -5.20 -13.32
N LEU A 316 -16.83 -6.41 -12.78
CA LEU A 316 -16.13 -7.48 -13.47
C LEU A 316 -16.88 -7.94 -14.73
N ALA A 317 -18.21 -8.12 -14.63
CA ALA A 317 -19.03 -8.54 -15.77
C ALA A 317 -19.14 -7.49 -16.88
N ARG A 318 -18.96 -6.22 -16.53
CA ARG A 318 -18.98 -5.08 -17.47
C ARG A 318 -17.63 -4.80 -18.12
N GLN A 319 -16.56 -5.46 -17.68
CA GLN A 319 -15.28 -5.34 -18.39
C GLN A 319 -15.48 -5.79 -19.85
N PRO A 320 -15.05 -4.99 -20.82
CA PRO A 320 -15.21 -5.36 -22.23
C PRO A 320 -14.54 -6.70 -22.45
N LYS A 321 -15.34 -7.67 -22.88
CA LYS A 321 -14.89 -9.02 -23.25
C LYS A 321 -14.23 -9.06 -24.64
N ASN A 322 -14.09 -7.89 -25.27
CA ASN A 322 -13.58 -7.78 -26.62
C ASN A 322 -12.04 -7.73 -26.57
N PRO A 323 -11.36 -8.84 -26.87
CA PRO A 323 -9.88 -8.83 -26.96
C PRO A 323 -9.39 -8.02 -28.17
N GLU A 324 -10.31 -7.56 -29.06
CA GLU A 324 -9.99 -6.81 -30.26
C GLU A 324 -9.80 -5.30 -30.01
N ILE A 325 -10.26 -4.77 -28.88
CA ILE A 325 -9.85 -3.42 -28.48
C ILE A 325 -8.49 -3.59 -27.77
N LEU A 326 -7.44 -3.39 -28.54
CA LEU A 326 -6.09 -3.30 -28.00
C LEU A 326 -6.10 -2.25 -26.90
N ASP A 327 -5.79 -2.68 -25.69
CA ASP A 327 -5.54 -1.78 -24.58
C ASP A 327 -4.37 -0.86 -24.96
N PRO A 328 -4.50 0.45 -24.71
CA PRO A 328 -3.47 1.43 -25.08
C PRO A 328 -2.05 1.03 -24.67
N PHE A 329 -1.91 0.40 -23.50
CA PHE A 329 -0.61 -0.09 -23.05
C PHE A 329 -0.08 -1.26 -23.91
N THR A 330 -0.97 -2.13 -24.41
CA THR A 330 -0.57 -3.22 -25.33
C THR A 330 -0.13 -2.66 -26.67
N THR A 331 -0.80 -1.63 -27.16
CA THR A 331 -0.38 -0.92 -28.40
C THR A 331 1.01 -0.32 -28.21
N LEU A 332 1.24 0.34 -27.07
CA LEU A 332 2.55 0.93 -26.77
C LEU A 332 3.66 -0.14 -26.65
N ASP A 333 3.36 -1.30 -26.05
CA ASP A 333 4.28 -2.44 -26.00
C ASP A 333 4.66 -2.92 -27.40
N TRP A 334 3.71 -2.93 -28.32
CA TRP A 334 3.95 -3.31 -29.71
C TRP A 334 4.80 -2.27 -30.43
N MET A 335 4.44 -0.99 -30.36
CA MET A 335 5.20 0.11 -30.96
C MET A 335 6.66 0.10 -30.51
N ALA A 336 6.88 -0.05 -29.20
CA ALA A 336 8.22 -0.12 -28.64
C ALA A 336 9.00 -1.39 -29.07
N ALA A 337 8.32 -2.48 -29.36
CA ALA A 337 8.95 -3.70 -29.84
C ALA A 337 9.28 -3.65 -31.34
N GLU A 338 8.48 -2.95 -32.15
CA GLU A 338 8.69 -2.78 -33.60
C GLU A 338 9.81 -1.78 -33.90
N ASP A 339 10.00 -0.78 -33.04
CA ASP A 339 11.05 0.22 -33.18
C ASP A 339 12.00 0.23 -31.95
N PRO A 340 12.93 -0.74 -31.89
CA PRO A 340 13.81 -0.94 -30.76
C PRO A 340 14.91 0.14 -30.62
N ASP A 341 15.12 0.96 -31.63
CA ASP A 341 16.12 2.03 -31.65
C ASP A 341 15.58 3.35 -31.09
N CYS A 342 14.26 3.46 -30.90
CA CYS A 342 13.62 4.60 -30.26
C CYS A 342 13.34 4.34 -28.78
N LEU A 343 13.42 5.38 -27.95
CA LEU A 343 13.14 5.35 -26.53
C LEU A 343 11.75 5.95 -26.26
N TYR A 344 10.88 5.16 -25.65
CA TYR A 344 9.53 5.56 -25.31
C TYR A 344 9.39 5.81 -23.83
N PHE A 345 9.04 7.03 -23.45
CA PHE A 345 8.55 7.35 -22.12
C PHE A 345 7.03 7.36 -22.11
N TYR A 346 6.43 6.83 -21.06
CA TYR A 346 4.98 6.93 -20.87
C TYR A 346 4.64 7.53 -19.51
N ASP A 347 3.51 8.22 -19.43
CA ASP A 347 3.00 8.86 -18.22
C ASP A 347 1.93 8.02 -17.50
N GLY A 348 1.39 8.58 -16.41
CA GLY A 348 0.36 7.93 -15.61
C GLY A 348 -0.98 7.72 -16.32
N SER A 349 -1.23 8.36 -17.47
CA SER A 349 -2.48 8.21 -18.23
C SER A 349 -2.62 6.82 -18.85
N LEU A 350 -1.50 6.19 -19.20
CA LEU A 350 -1.45 4.82 -19.72
C LEU A 350 -1.41 3.76 -18.62
N CYS A 351 -1.12 4.16 -17.37
CA CYS A 351 -1.13 3.25 -16.21
C CYS A 351 -2.52 3.02 -15.61
N ALA A 352 -3.58 3.57 -16.18
CA ALA A 352 -4.92 3.53 -15.59
C ALA A 352 -5.52 2.11 -15.48
N ASP A 353 -5.09 1.19 -16.30
CA ASP A 353 -5.49 -0.20 -16.21
C ASP A 353 -4.48 -1.02 -15.43
N ASN A 354 -4.86 -1.38 -14.21
CA ASN A 354 -4.12 -2.21 -13.27
C ASN A 354 -3.90 -3.63 -13.81
N ARG A 355 -3.15 -3.81 -14.86
CA ARG A 355 -2.69 -5.13 -15.26
C ARG A 355 -1.67 -5.60 -14.26
N MET A 356 -2.00 -6.64 -13.53
CA MET A 356 -1.10 -7.25 -12.55
C MET A 356 0.10 -7.95 -13.20
N PHE A 357 -0.01 -8.26 -14.50
CA PHE A 357 1.02 -9.01 -15.22
C PHE A 357 1.20 -8.44 -16.62
N PRO A 358 2.43 -8.15 -17.05
CA PRO A 358 2.71 -7.84 -18.45
C PRO A 358 2.35 -9.05 -19.33
N ARG A 359 2.05 -8.79 -20.59
CA ARG A 359 1.89 -9.89 -21.55
C ARG A 359 3.24 -10.60 -21.73
N THR A 360 3.29 -11.85 -21.29
CA THR A 360 4.52 -12.67 -21.35
C THR A 360 4.88 -13.12 -22.77
N ASP A 361 3.91 -13.09 -23.69
CA ASP A 361 4.07 -13.47 -25.09
C ASP A 361 4.88 -12.46 -25.92
N LEU A 362 4.86 -11.17 -25.54
CA LEU A 362 5.60 -10.11 -26.24
C LEU A 362 6.98 -9.84 -25.63
N GLY A 363 7.27 -10.40 -24.45
CA GLY A 363 8.42 -9.97 -23.64
C GLY A 363 8.18 -8.58 -23.02
N VAL A 364 9.17 -8.07 -22.28
CA VAL A 364 9.16 -6.69 -21.79
C VAL A 364 9.99 -5.85 -22.75
N PRO A 365 9.40 -4.85 -23.45
CA PRO A 365 10.17 -3.94 -24.28
C PRO A 365 11.30 -3.30 -23.49
N LYS A 366 12.49 -3.31 -24.08
CA LYS A 366 13.70 -2.82 -23.40
C LYS A 366 13.94 -1.31 -23.61
N ASN A 367 13.04 -0.67 -24.30
CA ASN A 367 13.05 0.72 -24.70
C ASN A 367 11.80 1.47 -24.27
N LEU A 368 11.02 0.88 -23.36
CA LEU A 368 9.80 1.46 -22.81
C LEU A 368 9.96 1.75 -21.31
N LEU A 369 9.90 3.02 -20.94
CA LEU A 369 10.13 3.48 -19.57
C LEU A 369 8.99 4.36 -19.07
N PHE A 370 8.59 4.17 -17.83
CA PHE A 370 7.75 5.15 -17.14
C PHE A 370 8.59 6.38 -16.75
N TRP A 371 8.13 7.58 -17.06
CA TRP A 371 8.87 8.81 -16.78
C TRP A 371 9.02 9.17 -15.29
N GLY A 372 8.52 8.31 -14.44
CA GLY A 372 8.60 8.47 -12.99
C GLY A 372 8.31 7.18 -12.22
N GLY A 373 7.65 7.31 -11.08
CA GLY A 373 7.20 6.17 -10.28
C GLY A 373 8.31 5.39 -9.57
N TRP A 374 7.96 4.15 -9.17
CA TRP A 374 8.83 3.33 -8.31
C TRP A 374 10.00 2.66 -9.04
N THR A 375 10.02 2.65 -10.36
CA THR A 375 11.12 2.07 -11.15
C THR A 375 12.15 3.10 -11.56
N PHE A 376 11.82 4.39 -11.46
CA PHE A 376 12.69 5.49 -11.86
C PHE A 376 14.03 5.44 -11.09
N ARG A 377 15.14 5.56 -11.83
CA ARG A 377 16.52 5.40 -11.33
C ARG A 377 16.87 4.02 -10.75
N SER A 378 16.01 2.98 -10.90
CA SER A 378 16.45 1.63 -10.56
C SER A 378 17.61 1.18 -11.45
N PRO A 379 18.44 0.21 -11.02
CA PRO A 379 19.53 -0.30 -11.85
C PRO A 379 19.07 -0.77 -13.23
N GLU A 380 17.89 -1.40 -13.33
CA GLU A 380 17.30 -1.84 -14.58
C GLU A 380 16.88 -0.65 -15.46
N TYR A 381 16.31 0.39 -14.85
CA TYR A 381 15.94 1.63 -15.52
C TYR A 381 17.18 2.31 -16.13
N MET A 382 18.24 2.46 -15.35
CA MET A 382 19.50 3.05 -15.80
C MET A 382 20.20 2.19 -16.86
N LYS A 383 20.11 0.87 -16.75
CA LYS A 383 20.62 -0.05 -17.76
C LYS A 383 19.84 0.06 -19.08
N CYS A 384 18.55 0.33 -19.05
CA CYS A 384 17.79 0.63 -20.25
C CYS A 384 18.30 1.92 -20.90
N LEU A 385 18.37 3.01 -20.16
CA LEU A 385 18.84 4.32 -20.63
C LEU A 385 20.26 4.28 -21.21
N SER A 386 21.17 3.53 -20.60
CA SER A 386 22.56 3.41 -21.06
C SER A 386 22.68 2.81 -22.46
N ARG A 387 21.70 2.05 -22.97
CA ARG A 387 21.67 1.53 -24.34
C ARG A 387 21.41 2.63 -25.35
N PHE A 388 20.76 3.71 -24.95
CA PHE A 388 20.51 4.91 -25.75
C PHE A 388 21.55 6.00 -25.49
N GLY A 389 22.67 5.64 -24.82
CA GLY A 389 23.75 6.56 -24.50
C GLY A 389 23.39 7.60 -23.43
N VAL A 390 22.30 7.40 -22.66
CA VAL A 390 21.85 8.32 -21.63
C VAL A 390 22.51 7.96 -20.31
N THR A 391 23.22 8.91 -19.72
CA THR A 391 23.84 8.81 -18.39
C THR A 391 22.93 9.40 -17.30
N GLU A 392 23.30 9.23 -16.03
CA GLU A 392 22.54 9.80 -14.92
C GLU A 392 22.54 11.33 -14.92
N GLN A 393 23.63 11.95 -15.39
CA GLN A 393 23.75 13.41 -15.50
C GLN A 393 22.85 14.00 -16.59
N GLU A 394 22.57 13.20 -17.62
CA GLU A 394 21.70 13.57 -18.76
C GLU A 394 20.23 13.23 -18.50
N LEU A 395 19.90 12.74 -17.31
CA LEU A 395 18.53 12.38 -16.94
C LEU A 395 17.70 13.64 -16.64
N ASP A 396 17.37 14.36 -17.70
CA ASP A 396 16.62 15.61 -17.66
C ASP A 396 15.49 15.62 -18.71
N THR A 397 14.60 16.60 -18.63
CA THR A 397 13.51 16.82 -19.59
C THR A 397 14.04 17.09 -21.00
N GLU A 398 15.25 17.63 -21.14
CA GLU A 398 15.91 17.86 -22.44
C GLU A 398 16.11 16.58 -23.27
N LEU A 399 16.03 15.40 -22.65
CA LEU A 399 15.99 14.11 -23.38
C LEU A 399 14.88 14.07 -24.44
N PHE A 400 13.77 14.76 -24.21
CA PHE A 400 12.66 14.80 -25.16
C PHE A 400 12.94 15.62 -26.43
N LEU A 401 14.04 16.38 -26.47
CA LEU A 401 14.48 17.11 -27.67
C LEU A 401 15.29 16.22 -28.63
N ARG A 402 15.51 14.95 -28.31
CA ARG A 402 16.18 14.00 -29.17
C ARG A 402 15.21 13.39 -30.18
N ASP A 403 15.63 13.20 -31.41
CA ASP A 403 14.84 12.63 -32.51
C ASP A 403 14.40 11.17 -32.25
N ASP A 404 15.12 10.44 -31.37
CA ASP A 404 14.88 9.05 -31.03
C ASP A 404 14.08 8.88 -29.70
N VAL A 405 13.53 9.96 -29.14
CA VAL A 405 12.80 9.94 -27.87
C VAL A 405 11.37 10.42 -28.04
N TYR A 406 10.44 9.62 -27.56
CA TYR A 406 9.00 9.89 -27.63
C TYR A 406 8.35 9.89 -26.25
N LEU A 407 7.35 10.76 -26.06
CA LEU A 407 6.40 10.69 -24.94
C LEU A 407 5.09 10.06 -25.41
N ALA A 408 4.73 8.94 -24.79
CA ALA A 408 3.46 8.26 -25.05
C ALA A 408 2.42 8.62 -23.98
N ARG A 409 1.22 8.99 -24.39
CA ARG A 409 0.09 9.37 -23.54
C ARG A 409 -1.21 8.71 -23.98
N GLY A 410 -2.16 8.54 -23.07
CA GLY A 410 -3.47 7.98 -23.36
C GLY A 410 -4.46 9.01 -23.92
N MET A 411 -5.49 8.55 -24.67
CA MET A 411 -6.47 9.37 -25.40
C MET A 411 -7.21 10.44 -24.60
N VAL A 412 -7.27 10.35 -23.30
CA VAL A 412 -8.10 11.26 -22.45
C VAL A 412 -7.29 12.45 -21.94
N VAL A 413 -6.00 12.52 -22.25
CA VAL A 413 -5.11 13.52 -21.68
C VAL A 413 -4.73 14.54 -22.75
N PRO A 414 -4.88 15.84 -22.47
CA PRO A 414 -4.52 16.91 -23.40
C PRO A 414 -3.02 16.91 -23.68
N GLU A 415 -2.62 17.71 -24.66
CA GLU A 415 -1.22 17.99 -24.99
C GLU A 415 -0.37 18.21 -23.73
N PRO A 416 0.91 17.78 -23.69
CA PRO A 416 1.79 17.88 -22.52
C PRO A 416 2.31 19.31 -22.30
N THR A 417 1.39 20.27 -22.10
CA THR A 417 1.70 21.72 -22.03
C THR A 417 2.72 22.03 -20.93
N GLU A 418 2.64 21.35 -19.76
CA GLU A 418 3.59 21.57 -18.68
C GLU A 418 5.03 21.14 -19.03
N LEU A 419 5.17 20.09 -19.85
CA LEU A 419 6.49 19.67 -20.36
C LEU A 419 7.00 20.67 -21.39
N ILE A 420 6.17 21.10 -22.32
CA ILE A 420 6.48 22.15 -23.30
C ILE A 420 6.95 23.43 -22.60
N ASP A 421 6.23 23.85 -21.57
CA ASP A 421 6.57 25.04 -20.77
C ASP A 421 7.97 24.95 -20.12
N VAL A 422 8.32 23.78 -19.61
CA VAL A 422 9.65 23.54 -19.02
C VAL A 422 10.75 23.48 -20.07
N LEU A 423 10.49 22.82 -21.19
CA LEU A 423 11.44 22.71 -22.30
C LEU A 423 11.71 24.09 -22.91
N SER A 424 10.67 24.88 -23.19
CA SER A 424 10.79 26.23 -23.73
C SER A 424 11.57 27.18 -22.81
N GLU A 425 11.35 27.05 -21.47
CA GLU A 425 12.12 27.83 -20.51
C GLU A 425 13.61 27.46 -20.48
N LYS A 426 13.93 26.17 -20.64
CA LYS A 426 15.31 25.69 -20.65
C LYS A 426 16.05 26.01 -21.93
N ALA A 427 15.38 25.85 -23.07
CA ALA A 427 15.95 26.14 -24.38
C ALA A 427 16.05 27.65 -24.67
N GLU A 428 15.40 28.51 -23.85
CA GLU A 428 15.22 29.94 -24.10
C GLU A 428 14.56 30.24 -25.46
N GLU A 429 13.78 29.29 -26.00
CA GLU A 429 13.06 29.37 -27.26
C GLU A 429 11.69 28.68 -27.17
N GLU A 430 10.80 28.97 -28.12
CA GLU A 430 9.49 28.35 -28.19
C GLU A 430 9.63 26.89 -28.69
N ILE A 431 9.31 25.91 -27.84
CA ILE A 431 9.29 24.50 -28.20
C ILE A 431 7.87 24.12 -28.58
N ALA A 432 7.73 23.46 -29.71
CA ALA A 432 6.50 22.87 -30.18
C ALA A 432 6.52 21.35 -29.99
N SER A 433 5.33 20.74 -29.91
CA SER A 433 5.20 19.29 -29.97
C SER A 433 4.49 18.89 -31.27
N MET A 434 4.93 17.81 -31.87
CA MET A 434 4.26 17.16 -32.98
C MET A 434 3.68 15.84 -32.48
N GLN A 435 2.38 15.65 -32.70
CA GLN A 435 1.77 14.35 -32.50
C GLN A 435 2.20 13.43 -33.64
N GLY A 436 3.11 12.50 -33.35
CA GLY A 436 3.71 11.60 -34.34
C GLY A 436 2.80 10.46 -34.81
N GLY A 437 1.74 10.16 -34.05
CA GLY A 437 0.80 9.09 -34.39
C GLY A 437 -0.29 8.89 -33.34
N GLU A 438 -1.40 8.31 -33.79
CA GLU A 438 -2.46 7.81 -32.94
C GLU A 438 -2.77 6.39 -33.33
N GLU A 439 -2.53 5.44 -32.45
CA GLU A 439 -2.86 4.05 -32.68
C GLU A 439 -3.38 3.41 -31.38
N GLY A 440 -4.52 2.74 -31.48
CA GLY A 440 -5.08 1.98 -30.35
C GLY A 440 -5.27 2.79 -29.05
N GLY A 441 -5.45 4.11 -29.14
CA GLY A 441 -5.64 5.00 -28.00
C GLY A 441 -4.34 5.50 -27.35
N VAL A 442 -3.21 5.41 -28.06
CA VAL A 442 -1.92 5.98 -27.66
C VAL A 442 -1.58 7.15 -28.56
N TYR A 443 -1.21 8.28 -27.97
CA TYR A 443 -0.63 9.42 -28.66
C TYR A 443 0.86 9.48 -28.41
N LEU A 444 1.66 9.56 -29.48
CA LEU A 444 3.07 9.83 -29.41
C LEU A 444 3.37 11.29 -29.67
N PHE A 445 4.18 11.88 -28.80
CA PHE A 445 4.63 13.27 -28.93
C PHE A 445 6.16 13.29 -29.10
N GLN A 446 6.61 14.07 -30.06
CA GLN A 446 7.99 14.45 -30.30
C GLN A 446 8.11 15.97 -30.17
N PHE A 447 9.23 16.48 -29.67
CA PHE A 447 9.42 17.90 -29.38
C PHE A 447 10.57 18.46 -30.22
N TYR A 448 10.44 19.69 -30.67
CA TYR A 448 11.43 20.35 -31.53
C TYR A 448 11.40 21.87 -31.35
#